data_5474c0344001802b9d8d2052df31266a
#
_entry.id   5474c0344001802b9d8d2052df31266a
#
_cell.length_a   1.000
_cell.length_b   1.000
_cell.length_c   1.000
_cell.angle_alpha   90.00
_cell.angle_beta   90.00
_cell.angle_gamma   90.00
#
_symmetry.space_group_name_H-M   'P 1'
#
loop_
_entity.id
_entity.type
_entity.pdbx_description
1 polymer ?
#
loop_
_entity_poly.entity_id
_entity_poly.type
_entity_poly.pdbx_seq_one_letter_code
_entity_poly.pdbx_strand_id
1 'polypeptide(L)'
;MLPNDTKKILNNDEQKIYSLIWERTIASQMKDAMFERTSVEFVPKKEEGLATFLFSDQQLVFPGYLKATNEEVTNNPPPNIKEQDLVNLKNIIKDQHFTDPPPRYNDASMIKTLEEKGIGRPSTYADILSTLTDRKYILLKQKRYEPSDMGRLVSNFLNKSFCDYVSDEFTSQMENDLDAISNGQKTKKAVLDEFWEPLINGVSGVSETITRKDVNPQRYLGDHPELTRPIFARMTKNGPAVQMGDMDSGEKLEWAALKEEQSLFTVNLEDACELLKKPEDNVLGHHPDTGEPVIARLARYGPTIQLGSREDGNKPRYVGLLPSEALEDITLDRALQYLDLPREVGKDPESGESILATIGPYGPYLKKGSKNFRVRKGADPFTIDLEEALGSIANTKGSGAIKVFEGSGVKIVDGRWGPYITNGKKNASVPKDKDPESLELSDCLSLLEKAPAKKRRAKKSKATKS
;
A
#
# COMPACT_ATOMS: atom_id res chain seq x y z
N MET A 1 -14.18 -38.08 8.67
CA MET A 1 -15.21 -37.43 7.88
C MET A 1 -14.62 -37.10 6.52
N LEU A 2 -15.29 -37.42 5.43
CA LEU A 2 -14.80 -37.10 4.09
C LEU A 2 -14.99 -35.60 3.82
N PRO A 3 -14.14 -34.94 3.00
CA PRO A 3 -14.27 -33.51 2.69
C PRO A 3 -15.65 -33.10 2.17
N ASN A 4 -16.30 -33.96 1.43
CA ASN A 4 -17.64 -33.69 0.91
C ASN A 4 -18.74 -33.68 2.01
N ASP A 5 -18.53 -34.38 3.12
CA ASP A 5 -19.50 -34.43 4.24
C ASP A 5 -19.45 -33.14 5.07
N THR A 6 -18.35 -32.35 4.97
CA THR A 6 -18.15 -31.14 5.73
C THR A 6 -18.80 -29.89 5.11
N LYS A 7 -19.28 -29.97 3.86
CA LYS A 7 -19.94 -28.88 3.14
C LYS A 7 -21.12 -28.23 3.87
N LYS A 8 -21.77 -28.97 4.75
CA LYS A 8 -22.92 -28.48 5.54
C LYS A 8 -22.54 -27.83 6.86
N ILE A 9 -21.27 -27.98 7.29
CA ILE A 9 -20.80 -27.60 8.63
C ILE A 9 -19.80 -26.45 8.56
N LEU A 10 -18.96 -26.44 7.51
CA LEU A 10 -17.85 -25.50 7.33
C LEU A 10 -18.18 -24.46 6.27
N ASN A 11 -17.64 -23.24 6.45
CA ASN A 11 -17.64 -22.25 5.39
C ASN A 11 -16.64 -22.62 4.27
N ASN A 12 -16.65 -21.88 3.15
CA ASN A 12 -15.83 -22.21 1.98
C ASN A 12 -14.32 -22.24 2.25
N ASP A 13 -13.82 -21.36 3.10
CA ASP A 13 -12.38 -21.30 3.39
C ASP A 13 -11.95 -22.37 4.38
N GLU A 14 -12.76 -22.62 5.40
CA GLU A 14 -12.59 -23.75 6.32
C GLU A 14 -12.63 -25.09 5.56
N GLN A 15 -13.52 -25.23 4.58
CA GLN A 15 -13.61 -26.43 3.77
C GLN A 15 -12.37 -26.65 2.89
N LYS A 16 -11.81 -25.61 2.28
CA LYS A 16 -10.56 -25.71 1.51
C LYS A 16 -9.40 -26.16 2.39
N ILE A 17 -9.27 -25.56 3.58
CA ILE A 17 -8.22 -25.94 4.54
C ILE A 17 -8.41 -27.38 5.01
N TYR A 18 -9.65 -27.76 5.35
CA TYR A 18 -9.95 -29.14 5.76
C TYR A 18 -9.61 -30.16 4.66
N SER A 19 -9.99 -29.86 3.42
CA SER A 19 -9.68 -30.72 2.27
C SER A 19 -8.18 -30.89 2.07
N LEU A 20 -7.44 -29.79 2.15
CA LEU A 20 -5.98 -29.80 2.03
C LEU A 20 -5.32 -30.65 3.13
N ILE A 21 -5.74 -30.48 4.39
CA ILE A 21 -5.22 -31.26 5.51
C ILE A 21 -5.56 -32.73 5.34
N TRP A 22 -6.79 -33.04 4.93
CA TRP A 22 -7.25 -34.41 4.70
C TRP A 22 -6.45 -35.09 3.58
N GLU A 23 -6.31 -34.42 2.42
CA GLU A 23 -5.53 -34.90 1.28
C GLU A 23 -4.08 -35.19 1.67
N ARG A 24 -3.41 -34.25 2.35
CA ARG A 24 -2.03 -34.43 2.80
C ARG A 24 -1.88 -35.56 3.84
N THR A 25 -2.83 -35.66 4.76
CA THR A 25 -2.83 -36.73 5.77
C THR A 25 -2.98 -38.12 5.13
N ILE A 26 -3.91 -38.28 4.19
CA ILE A 26 -4.10 -39.54 3.48
C ILE A 26 -2.89 -39.85 2.59
N ALA A 27 -2.42 -38.86 1.83
CA ALA A 27 -1.25 -38.99 0.96
C ALA A 27 -0.01 -39.47 1.73
N SER A 28 0.23 -38.95 2.95
CA SER A 28 1.37 -39.37 3.79
C SER A 28 1.35 -40.82 4.23
N GLN A 29 0.18 -41.48 4.18
CA GLN A 29 0.02 -42.90 4.53
C GLN A 29 -0.07 -43.81 3.28
N MET A 30 0.00 -43.24 2.10
CA MET A 30 -0.02 -43.98 0.83
C MET A 30 1.37 -44.36 0.37
N LYS A 31 1.47 -45.32 -0.54
CA LYS A 31 2.72 -45.66 -1.18
C LYS A 31 3.20 -44.56 -2.08
N ASP A 32 4.53 -44.45 -2.27
CA ASP A 32 5.15 -43.49 -3.17
C ASP A 32 4.67 -43.68 -4.61
N ALA A 33 4.64 -42.58 -5.37
CA ALA A 33 4.43 -42.64 -6.81
C ALA A 33 5.69 -43.20 -7.51
N MET A 34 5.50 -44.03 -8.49
CA MET A 34 6.61 -44.62 -9.25
C MET A 34 6.62 -44.06 -10.67
N PHE A 35 7.79 -43.51 -11.03
CA PHE A 35 8.05 -43.00 -12.36
C PHE A 35 9.12 -43.85 -13.05
N GLU A 36 8.92 -44.13 -14.33
CA GLU A 36 9.94 -44.66 -15.20
C GLU A 36 10.57 -43.51 -15.97
N ARG A 37 11.87 -43.34 -15.83
CA ARG A 37 12.63 -42.29 -16.51
C ARG A 37 13.39 -42.89 -17.68
N THR A 38 13.10 -42.41 -18.88
CA THR A 38 13.82 -42.77 -20.11
C THR A 38 14.82 -41.66 -20.47
N SER A 39 16.06 -42.00 -20.57
CA SER A 39 17.13 -41.10 -21.05
C SER A 39 17.74 -41.68 -22.32
N VAL A 40 17.73 -40.88 -23.38
CA VAL A 40 18.29 -41.28 -24.69
C VAL A 40 19.41 -40.32 -25.08
N GLU A 41 20.58 -40.87 -25.38
CA GLU A 41 21.74 -40.11 -25.86
C GLU A 41 21.90 -40.34 -27.35
N PHE A 42 21.89 -39.27 -28.14
CA PHE A 42 22.14 -39.31 -29.57
C PHE A 42 23.56 -38.89 -29.86
N VAL A 43 24.34 -39.81 -30.42
CA VAL A 43 25.75 -39.61 -30.72
C VAL A 43 25.95 -39.52 -32.25
N PRO A 44 26.72 -38.56 -32.78
CA PRO A 44 27.01 -38.46 -34.20
C PRO A 44 27.79 -39.68 -34.70
N LYS A 45 27.39 -40.23 -35.86
CA LYS A 45 27.99 -41.47 -36.39
C LYS A 45 29.39 -41.30 -36.96
N LYS A 46 29.80 -40.11 -37.36
CA LYS A 46 30.98 -39.91 -38.23
C LYS A 46 32.17 -39.13 -37.65
N GLU A 47 32.01 -38.47 -36.51
CA GLU A 47 33.10 -37.64 -35.95
C GLU A 47 33.16 -37.78 -34.42
N GLU A 48 34.27 -38.30 -33.94
CA GLU A 48 34.62 -38.29 -32.52
C GLU A 48 34.84 -36.83 -32.07
N GLY A 49 34.06 -36.34 -31.08
CA GLY A 49 34.27 -35.03 -30.49
C GLY A 49 33.16 -34.00 -30.79
N LEU A 50 32.14 -34.34 -31.55
CA LEU A 50 30.92 -33.49 -31.70
C LEU A 50 30.02 -33.59 -30.48
N ALA A 51 29.26 -32.54 -30.26
CA ALA A 51 28.30 -32.47 -29.16
C ALA A 51 27.22 -33.57 -29.28
N THR A 52 26.93 -34.24 -28.17
CA THR A 52 25.84 -35.21 -28.05
C THR A 52 24.54 -34.49 -27.67
N PHE A 53 23.43 -35.06 -28.10
CA PHE A 53 22.07 -34.56 -27.73
C PHE A 53 21.46 -35.52 -26.74
N LEU A 54 21.00 -34.98 -25.60
CA LEU A 54 20.37 -35.74 -24.54
C LEU A 54 18.84 -35.47 -24.55
N PHE A 55 18.05 -36.51 -24.65
CA PHE A 55 16.63 -36.50 -24.39
C PHE A 55 16.35 -37.18 -23.04
N SER A 56 15.52 -36.60 -22.20
CA SER A 56 15.10 -37.23 -20.95
C SER A 56 13.66 -36.92 -20.69
N ASP A 57 12.83 -37.91 -20.46
CA ASP A 57 11.44 -37.80 -20.09
C ASP A 57 11.07 -38.84 -19.03
N GLN A 58 9.94 -38.65 -18.35
CA GLN A 58 9.47 -39.55 -17.32
C GLN A 58 7.98 -39.89 -17.51
N GLN A 59 7.67 -41.15 -17.30
CA GLN A 59 6.29 -41.70 -17.38
C GLN A 59 5.85 -42.15 -15.99
N LEU A 60 4.63 -41.76 -15.59
CA LEU A 60 4.02 -42.25 -14.36
C LEU A 60 3.55 -43.70 -14.55
N VAL A 61 4.19 -44.62 -13.82
CA VAL A 61 3.85 -46.07 -13.85
C VAL A 61 2.83 -46.41 -12.77
N PHE A 62 3.01 -45.87 -11.58
CA PHE A 62 2.11 -46.08 -10.46
C PHE A 62 1.86 -44.73 -9.75
N PRO A 63 0.58 -44.31 -9.65
CA PRO A 63 0.27 -42.99 -9.15
C PRO A 63 0.50 -42.80 -7.64
N GLY A 64 0.48 -43.87 -6.85
CA GLY A 64 0.70 -43.79 -5.40
C GLY A 64 -0.10 -42.67 -4.73
N TYR A 65 0.60 -41.86 -3.92
CA TYR A 65 -0.02 -40.76 -3.18
C TYR A 65 -0.59 -39.63 -4.08
N LEU A 66 -0.11 -39.49 -5.32
CA LEU A 66 -0.60 -38.48 -6.27
C LEU A 66 -2.10 -38.65 -6.56
N LYS A 67 -2.62 -39.87 -6.39
CA LYS A 67 -4.05 -40.12 -6.53
C LYS A 67 -4.90 -39.44 -5.46
N ALA A 68 -4.33 -39.12 -4.29
CA ALA A 68 -5.02 -38.41 -3.22
C ALA A 68 -4.91 -36.88 -3.34
N THR A 69 -3.83 -36.37 -3.96
CA THR A 69 -3.57 -34.93 -4.07
C THR A 69 -4.15 -34.32 -5.33
N ASN A 70 -4.74 -35.10 -6.25
CA ASN A 70 -5.24 -34.63 -7.55
C ASN A 70 -4.22 -33.82 -8.36
N GLU A 71 -2.93 -34.08 -8.18
CA GLU A 71 -1.88 -33.45 -8.98
C GLU A 71 -1.89 -34.04 -10.40
N GLU A 72 -2.07 -33.18 -11.40
CA GLU A 72 -2.00 -33.57 -12.79
C GLU A 72 -0.54 -33.83 -13.18
N VAL A 73 -0.22 -35.06 -13.56
CA VAL A 73 1.09 -35.42 -14.08
C VAL A 73 0.99 -35.51 -15.60
N THR A 74 1.79 -34.66 -16.27
CA THR A 74 1.92 -34.77 -17.73
C THR A 74 2.65 -36.06 -18.06
N ASN A 75 1.99 -36.99 -18.76
CA ASN A 75 2.53 -38.26 -19.15
C ASN A 75 2.88 -38.19 -20.64
N ASN A 76 4.12 -38.05 -20.99
CA ASN A 76 4.58 -38.12 -22.37
C ASN A 76 5.15 -39.51 -22.60
N PRO A 77 4.63 -40.29 -23.54
CA PRO A 77 5.22 -41.59 -23.83
C PRO A 77 6.64 -41.38 -24.41
N PRO A 78 7.61 -42.16 -23.93
CA PRO A 78 8.94 -42.11 -24.49
C PRO A 78 8.97 -42.43 -25.98
N PRO A 79 9.87 -41.85 -26.77
CA PRO A 79 9.95 -42.20 -28.18
C PRO A 79 10.29 -43.68 -28.33
N ASN A 80 9.64 -44.33 -29.28
CA ASN A 80 9.88 -45.78 -29.57
C ASN A 80 11.21 -45.94 -30.32
N ILE A 81 12.33 -45.76 -29.59
CA ILE A 81 13.68 -45.85 -30.07
C ILE A 81 14.41 -46.97 -29.32
N LYS A 82 15.14 -47.81 -30.01
CA LYS A 82 15.96 -48.84 -29.40
C LYS A 82 17.41 -48.43 -29.43
N GLU A 83 18.19 -49.05 -28.59
CA GLU A 83 19.65 -48.86 -28.57
C GLU A 83 20.24 -49.18 -29.96
N GLN A 84 21.13 -48.29 -30.46
CA GLN A 84 21.74 -48.33 -31.77
C GLN A 84 20.81 -48.04 -32.98
N ASP A 85 19.58 -47.60 -32.76
CA ASP A 85 18.75 -47.10 -33.85
C ASP A 85 19.34 -45.84 -34.48
N LEU A 86 19.25 -45.75 -35.82
CA LEU A 86 19.72 -44.61 -36.57
C LEU A 86 18.59 -43.61 -36.74
N VAL A 87 18.80 -42.38 -36.25
CA VAL A 87 17.87 -41.27 -36.41
C VAL A 87 18.46 -40.20 -37.34
N ASN A 88 17.61 -39.58 -38.16
CA ASN A 88 18.03 -38.51 -39.04
C ASN A 88 17.80 -37.17 -38.39
N LEU A 89 18.86 -36.35 -38.28
CA LEU A 89 18.75 -34.97 -37.85
C LEU A 89 18.05 -34.14 -38.93
N LYS A 90 16.89 -33.51 -38.59
CA LYS A 90 16.19 -32.65 -39.54
C LYS A 90 16.56 -31.17 -39.39
N ASN A 91 16.70 -30.71 -38.17
CA ASN A 91 16.99 -29.29 -37.89
C ASN A 91 17.68 -29.15 -36.54
N ILE A 92 18.53 -28.12 -36.39
CA ILE A 92 19.11 -27.71 -35.13
C ILE A 92 18.61 -26.29 -34.84
N ILE A 93 17.86 -26.14 -33.75
CA ILE A 93 17.45 -24.85 -33.22
C ILE A 93 18.48 -24.43 -32.19
N LYS A 94 19.02 -23.21 -32.34
CA LYS A 94 20.01 -22.65 -31.42
C LYS A 94 19.32 -21.58 -30.58
N ASP A 95 19.18 -21.85 -29.30
CA ASP A 95 18.64 -20.88 -28.34
C ASP A 95 19.72 -20.56 -27.30
N GLN A 96 19.83 -19.28 -26.98
CA GLN A 96 20.72 -18.81 -25.93
C GLN A 96 19.94 -18.73 -24.64
N HIS A 97 20.40 -19.43 -23.62
CA HIS A 97 19.86 -19.38 -22.27
C HIS A 97 20.88 -18.79 -21.32
N PHE A 98 20.38 -18.05 -20.34
CA PHE A 98 21.18 -17.52 -19.24
C PHE A 98 20.74 -18.18 -17.95
N THR A 99 21.66 -18.36 -17.02
CA THR A 99 21.32 -18.83 -15.67
C THR A 99 20.52 -17.75 -14.94
N ASP A 100 19.40 -18.14 -14.33
CA ASP A 100 18.60 -17.27 -13.50
C ASP A 100 19.19 -17.14 -12.09
N PRO A 101 19.11 -15.96 -11.46
CA PRO A 101 19.47 -15.83 -10.06
C PRO A 101 18.48 -16.61 -9.18
N PRO A 102 18.87 -16.93 -7.91
CA PRO A 102 17.93 -17.55 -6.98
C PRO A 102 16.61 -16.75 -6.89
N PRO A 103 15.47 -17.44 -6.92
CA PRO A 103 14.18 -16.75 -6.88
C PRO A 103 14.00 -16.01 -5.56
N ARG A 104 13.29 -14.87 -5.60
CA ARG A 104 12.91 -14.16 -4.39
C ARG A 104 11.95 -15.00 -3.56
N TYR A 105 11.97 -14.80 -2.25
CA TYR A 105 11.08 -15.47 -1.31
C TYR A 105 9.61 -15.19 -1.62
N ASN A 106 8.78 -16.20 -1.41
CA ASN A 106 7.32 -16.11 -1.27
C ASN A 106 6.95 -16.60 0.14
N ASP A 107 5.66 -16.59 0.49
CA ASP A 107 5.21 -17.04 1.81
C ASP A 107 5.74 -18.44 2.18
N ALA A 108 5.58 -19.40 1.27
CA ALA A 108 5.99 -20.78 1.53
C ALA A 108 7.50 -20.94 1.69
N SER A 109 8.31 -20.34 0.79
CA SER A 109 9.76 -20.43 0.86
C SER A 109 10.33 -19.65 2.04
N MET A 110 9.70 -18.53 2.43
CA MET A 110 10.12 -17.77 3.62
C MET A 110 9.84 -18.58 4.90
N ILE A 111 8.64 -19.14 5.05
CA ILE A 111 8.30 -19.98 6.20
C ILE A 111 9.24 -21.18 6.29
N LYS A 112 9.52 -21.86 5.17
CA LYS A 112 10.46 -22.97 5.13
C LYS A 112 11.85 -22.55 5.62
N THR A 113 12.36 -21.40 5.17
CA THR A 113 13.66 -20.89 5.61
C THR A 113 13.67 -20.51 7.08
N LEU A 114 12.61 -19.90 7.61
CA LEU A 114 12.46 -19.59 9.03
C LEU A 114 12.47 -20.88 9.87
N GLU A 115 11.77 -21.91 9.43
CA GLU A 115 11.74 -23.22 10.08
C GLU A 115 13.12 -23.89 10.06
N GLU A 116 13.81 -23.94 8.90
CA GLU A 116 15.15 -24.49 8.77
C GLU A 116 16.19 -23.81 9.65
N LYS A 117 16.02 -22.49 9.87
CA LYS A 117 16.89 -21.69 10.74
C LYS A 117 16.46 -21.70 12.22
N GLY A 118 15.31 -22.29 12.56
CA GLY A 118 14.78 -22.31 13.91
C GLY A 118 14.27 -20.94 14.40
N ILE A 119 13.93 -20.03 13.48
CA ILE A 119 13.46 -18.69 13.77
C ILE A 119 11.94 -18.68 13.81
N GLY A 120 11.35 -18.34 14.95
CA GLY A 120 9.90 -18.39 15.15
C GLY A 120 9.38 -19.82 15.35
N ARG A 121 8.06 -19.92 15.45
CA ARG A 121 7.33 -21.19 15.62
C ARG A 121 6.09 -21.15 14.71
N PRO A 122 5.43 -22.29 14.43
CA PRO A 122 4.24 -22.32 13.55
C PRO A 122 3.17 -21.28 13.91
N SER A 123 3.01 -20.97 15.20
CA SER A 123 2.06 -19.96 15.67
C SER A 123 2.47 -18.52 15.37
N THR A 124 3.74 -18.23 15.07
CA THR A 124 4.27 -16.87 14.89
C THR A 124 4.66 -16.55 13.44
N TYR A 125 4.79 -17.53 12.55
CA TYR A 125 5.23 -17.28 11.16
C TYR A 125 4.32 -16.28 10.42
N ALA A 126 3.01 -16.42 10.55
CA ALA A 126 2.06 -15.53 9.90
C ALA A 126 2.19 -14.09 10.43
N ASP A 127 2.35 -13.92 11.74
CA ASP A 127 2.52 -12.61 12.38
C ASP A 127 3.86 -11.95 12.00
N ILE A 128 4.92 -12.72 11.82
CA ILE A 128 6.21 -12.22 11.34
C ILE A 128 6.03 -11.63 9.94
N LEU A 129 5.44 -12.39 9.00
CA LEU A 129 5.24 -11.95 7.63
C LEU A 129 4.31 -10.73 7.53
N SER A 130 3.20 -10.73 8.27
CA SER A 130 2.28 -9.59 8.30
C SER A 130 2.95 -8.35 8.89
N THR A 131 3.74 -8.50 9.95
CA THR A 131 4.49 -7.38 10.56
C THR A 131 5.48 -6.75 9.57
N LEU A 132 6.22 -7.56 8.81
CA LEU A 132 7.17 -7.07 7.82
C LEU A 132 6.47 -6.28 6.69
N THR A 133 5.31 -6.74 6.23
CA THR A 133 4.51 -6.08 5.20
C THR A 133 3.79 -4.83 5.72
N ASP A 134 3.19 -4.89 6.90
CA ASP A 134 2.46 -3.76 7.53
C ASP A 134 3.39 -2.59 7.85
N ARG A 135 4.60 -2.90 8.30
CA ARG A 135 5.66 -1.91 8.51
C ARG A 135 6.35 -1.46 7.23
N LYS A 136 5.95 -2.02 6.09
CA LYS A 136 6.54 -1.73 4.77
C LYS A 136 8.05 -1.97 4.71
N TYR A 137 8.57 -2.93 5.46
CA TYR A 137 9.97 -3.34 5.35
C TYR A 137 10.20 -4.20 4.11
N ILE A 138 9.19 -4.95 3.70
CA ILE A 138 9.13 -5.70 2.46
C ILE A 138 7.88 -5.32 1.66
N LEU A 139 7.98 -5.43 0.34
CA LEU A 139 6.90 -5.20 -0.60
C LEU A 139 6.56 -6.53 -1.28
N LEU A 140 5.27 -6.81 -1.44
CA LEU A 140 4.80 -7.99 -2.17
C LEU A 140 4.55 -7.62 -3.63
N LYS A 141 5.42 -8.08 -4.54
CA LYS A 141 5.28 -7.93 -5.99
C LYS A 141 5.16 -9.29 -6.64
N GLN A 142 4.11 -9.52 -7.42
CA GLN A 142 3.87 -10.80 -8.11
C GLN A 142 3.99 -12.03 -7.19
N LYS A 143 3.43 -11.93 -5.98
CA LYS A 143 3.50 -12.96 -4.91
C LYS A 143 4.94 -13.27 -4.43
N ARG A 144 5.88 -12.36 -4.61
CA ARG A 144 7.26 -12.47 -4.13
C ARG A 144 7.64 -11.26 -3.31
N TYR A 145 8.47 -11.46 -2.31
CA TYR A 145 8.93 -10.41 -1.41
C TYR A 145 10.14 -9.68 -1.95
N GLU A 146 10.06 -8.35 -1.95
CA GLU A 146 11.20 -7.47 -2.23
C GLU A 146 11.47 -6.57 -1.01
N PRO A 147 12.72 -6.43 -0.56
CA PRO A 147 13.04 -5.48 0.50
C PRO A 147 12.82 -4.05 0.02
N SER A 148 12.08 -3.27 0.81
CA SER A 148 11.91 -1.84 0.57
C SER A 148 13.16 -1.05 0.97
N ASP A 149 13.25 0.21 0.56
CA ASP A 149 14.34 1.10 1.00
C ASP A 149 14.32 1.27 2.52
N MET A 150 13.14 1.39 3.13
CA MET A 150 13.00 1.45 4.58
C MET A 150 13.49 0.16 5.24
N GLY A 151 13.13 -1.00 4.72
CA GLY A 151 13.59 -2.29 5.22
C GLY A 151 15.11 -2.43 5.17
N ARG A 152 15.73 -2.02 4.05
CA ARG A 152 17.18 -2.01 3.89
C ARG A 152 17.88 -1.08 4.87
N LEU A 153 17.35 0.15 5.07
CA LEU A 153 17.91 1.09 6.03
C LEU A 153 17.83 0.57 7.47
N VAL A 154 16.68 0.04 7.87
CA VAL A 154 16.50 -0.54 9.21
C VAL A 154 17.41 -1.76 9.40
N SER A 155 17.48 -2.67 8.43
CA SER A 155 18.35 -3.83 8.48
C SER A 155 19.83 -3.43 8.60
N ASN A 156 20.29 -2.48 7.77
CA ASN A 156 21.66 -1.99 7.82
C ASN A 156 21.99 -1.34 9.16
N PHE A 157 21.07 -0.53 9.71
CA PHE A 157 21.24 0.08 11.02
C PHE A 157 21.34 -0.95 12.13
N LEU A 158 20.43 -1.92 12.15
CA LEU A 158 20.41 -2.97 13.17
C LEU A 158 21.64 -3.86 13.08
N ASN A 159 22.04 -4.28 11.88
CA ASN A 159 23.26 -5.08 11.69
C ASN A 159 24.53 -4.33 12.11
N LYS A 160 24.59 -3.01 11.88
CA LYS A 160 25.75 -2.21 12.30
C LYS A 160 25.81 -1.99 13.80
N SER A 161 24.67 -1.78 14.45
CA SER A 161 24.58 -1.30 15.84
C SER A 161 24.24 -2.40 16.84
N PHE A 162 23.61 -3.49 16.38
CA PHE A 162 23.02 -4.55 17.21
C PHE A 162 23.21 -5.93 16.58
N CYS A 163 24.36 -6.19 15.90
CA CYS A 163 24.61 -7.44 15.16
C CYS A 163 24.36 -8.68 16.01
N ASP A 164 24.74 -8.65 17.29
CA ASP A 164 24.59 -9.79 18.20
C ASP A 164 23.13 -10.14 18.48
N TYR A 165 22.19 -9.19 18.34
CA TYR A 165 20.77 -9.37 18.64
C TYR A 165 19.89 -9.60 17.41
N VAL A 166 20.41 -9.34 16.21
CA VAL A 166 19.65 -9.50 14.95
C VAL A 166 20.16 -10.66 14.09
N SER A 167 21.11 -11.44 14.61
CA SER A 167 21.60 -12.65 13.92
C SER A 167 20.54 -13.75 13.96
N ASP A 168 20.61 -14.63 12.95
CA ASP A 168 19.75 -15.82 12.88
C ASP A 168 20.00 -16.74 14.08
N GLU A 169 21.27 -16.88 14.46
CA GLU A 169 21.73 -17.72 15.58
C GLU A 169 21.16 -17.23 16.91
N PHE A 170 21.23 -15.93 17.18
CA PHE A 170 20.69 -15.35 18.40
C PHE A 170 19.18 -15.58 18.49
N THR A 171 18.45 -15.34 17.41
CA THR A 171 17.00 -15.52 17.37
C THR A 171 16.62 -16.97 17.60
N SER A 172 17.32 -17.91 16.93
CA SER A 172 17.13 -19.34 17.12
C SER A 172 17.45 -19.79 18.55
N GLN A 173 18.53 -19.27 19.15
CA GLN A 173 18.88 -19.58 20.54
C GLN A 173 17.82 -19.07 21.51
N MET A 174 17.30 -17.87 21.31
CA MET A 174 16.23 -17.30 22.13
C MET A 174 14.95 -18.16 22.07
N GLU A 175 14.59 -18.64 20.89
CA GLU A 175 13.45 -19.56 20.74
C GLU A 175 13.67 -20.89 21.50
N ASN A 176 14.88 -21.43 21.43
CA ASN A 176 15.25 -22.64 22.18
C ASN A 176 15.23 -22.41 23.70
N ASP A 177 15.64 -21.23 24.16
CA ASP A 177 15.59 -20.86 25.57
C ASP A 177 14.15 -20.70 26.08
N LEU A 178 13.25 -20.18 25.23
CA LEU A 178 11.82 -20.14 25.54
C LEU A 178 11.22 -21.55 25.65
N ASP A 179 11.60 -22.47 24.76
CA ASP A 179 11.20 -23.88 24.86
C ASP A 179 11.77 -24.54 26.11
N ALA A 180 13.01 -24.23 26.48
CA ALA A 180 13.64 -24.75 27.70
C ALA A 180 12.92 -24.23 28.98
N ILE A 181 12.42 -22.99 28.99
CA ILE A 181 11.58 -22.45 30.05
C ILE A 181 10.26 -23.23 30.13
N SER A 182 9.61 -23.46 28.98
CA SER A 182 8.35 -24.21 28.92
C SER A 182 8.50 -25.64 29.45
N ASN A 183 9.65 -26.27 29.21
CA ASN A 183 9.99 -27.61 29.67
C ASN A 183 10.55 -27.66 31.08
N GLY A 184 10.63 -26.52 31.80
CA GLY A 184 11.15 -26.46 33.19
C GLY A 184 12.66 -26.62 33.31
N GLN A 185 13.42 -26.57 32.22
CA GLN A 185 14.89 -26.73 32.19
C GLN A 185 15.63 -25.42 32.52
N LYS A 186 15.04 -24.27 32.16
CA LYS A 186 15.56 -22.93 32.48
C LYS A 186 14.49 -22.12 33.22
N THR A 187 14.92 -21.13 34.00
CA THR A 187 14.01 -20.16 34.60
C THR A 187 13.91 -18.91 33.76
N LYS A 188 12.72 -18.32 33.68
CA LYS A 188 12.49 -17.04 32.98
C LYS A 188 13.47 -15.96 33.45
N LYS A 189 13.77 -15.94 34.79
CA LYS A 189 14.66 -14.94 35.38
C LYS A 189 16.07 -15.08 34.82
N ALA A 190 16.61 -16.31 34.78
CA ALA A 190 17.96 -16.54 34.26
C ALA A 190 18.13 -16.09 32.81
N VAL A 191 17.17 -16.42 31.95
CA VAL A 191 17.20 -15.99 30.51
C VAL A 191 17.10 -14.46 30.39
N LEU A 192 16.26 -13.82 31.21
CA LEU A 192 16.13 -12.35 31.17
C LEU A 192 17.37 -11.63 31.70
N ASP A 193 17.98 -12.13 32.79
CA ASP A 193 19.21 -11.54 33.34
C ASP A 193 20.37 -11.64 32.36
N GLU A 194 20.50 -12.76 31.64
CA GLU A 194 21.51 -12.98 30.60
C GLU A 194 21.32 -12.05 29.42
N PHE A 195 20.09 -11.80 29.04
CA PHE A 195 19.75 -10.95 27.89
C PHE A 195 19.78 -9.44 28.18
N TRP A 196 19.24 -9.03 29.35
CA TRP A 196 18.92 -7.64 29.63
C TRP A 196 20.14 -6.75 29.82
N GLU A 197 21.11 -7.19 30.60
CA GLU A 197 22.27 -6.37 30.97
C GLU A 197 23.15 -6.04 29.75
N PRO A 198 23.51 -6.99 28.88
CA PRO A 198 24.22 -6.68 27.64
C PRO A 198 23.43 -5.78 26.69
N LEU A 199 22.11 -6.00 26.58
CA LEU A 199 21.25 -5.20 25.69
C LEU A 199 21.20 -3.74 26.14
N ILE A 200 20.95 -3.45 27.42
CA ILE A 200 20.81 -2.08 27.90
C ILE A 200 22.14 -1.30 27.79
N ASN A 201 23.26 -1.99 28.04
CA ASN A 201 24.58 -1.42 27.85
C ASN A 201 24.86 -1.11 26.36
N GLY A 202 24.49 -2.02 25.47
CA GLY A 202 24.57 -1.80 24.03
C GLY A 202 23.71 -0.62 23.56
N VAL A 203 22.46 -0.54 24.02
CA VAL A 203 21.56 0.60 23.69
C VAL A 203 22.12 1.92 24.18
N SER A 204 22.68 1.96 25.40
CA SER A 204 23.30 3.17 25.97
C SER A 204 24.50 3.61 25.14
N GLY A 205 25.40 2.69 24.79
CA GLY A 205 26.57 2.99 23.96
C GLY A 205 26.20 3.47 22.55
N VAL A 206 25.20 2.83 21.94
CA VAL A 206 24.66 3.23 20.63
C VAL A 206 24.02 4.63 20.71
N SER A 207 23.27 4.93 21.77
CA SER A 207 22.61 6.23 21.96
C SER A 207 23.60 7.39 22.08
N GLU A 208 24.80 7.14 22.63
CA GLU A 208 25.85 8.15 22.76
C GLU A 208 26.68 8.35 21.50
N THR A 209 26.82 7.32 20.67
CA THR A 209 27.74 7.32 19.52
C THR A 209 27.05 7.55 18.18
N ILE A 210 25.78 7.18 18.03
CA ILE A 210 25.07 7.22 16.75
C ILE A 210 24.37 8.55 16.54
N THR A 211 24.67 9.15 15.38
CA THR A 211 24.02 10.37 14.92
C THR A 211 22.84 10.06 14.01
N ARG A 212 21.97 11.05 13.80
CA ARG A 212 20.86 10.94 12.84
C ARG A 212 21.34 10.63 11.41
N LYS A 213 22.56 11.07 11.05
CA LYS A 213 23.16 10.79 9.74
C LYS A 213 23.52 9.31 9.58
N ASP A 214 23.87 8.63 10.66
CA ASP A 214 24.20 7.19 10.64
C ASP A 214 22.96 6.32 10.43
N VAL A 215 21.83 6.73 10.98
CA VAL A 215 20.54 6.01 10.85
C VAL A 215 19.91 6.22 9.47
N ASN A 216 20.06 7.41 8.92
CA ASN A 216 19.50 7.80 7.63
C ASN A 216 20.58 8.49 6.80
N PRO A 217 21.51 7.70 6.23
CA PRO A 217 22.60 8.24 5.46
C PRO A 217 22.09 8.94 4.20
N GLN A 218 22.75 10.06 3.89
CA GLN A 218 22.53 10.76 2.63
C GLN A 218 23.47 10.16 1.58
N ARG A 219 22.91 9.70 0.46
CA ARG A 219 23.72 9.28 -0.68
C ARG A 219 23.90 10.47 -1.63
N TYR A 220 25.10 10.99 -1.72
CA TYR A 220 25.44 12.01 -2.70
C TYR A 220 25.38 11.45 -4.11
N LEU A 221 24.64 12.10 -5.02
CA LEU A 221 24.46 11.68 -6.40
C LEU A 221 25.35 12.45 -7.37
N GLY A 222 25.73 13.68 -7.01
CA GLY A 222 26.46 14.62 -7.81
C GLY A 222 25.90 16.02 -7.69
N ASP A 223 26.49 16.99 -8.40
CA ASP A 223 25.98 18.35 -8.47
C ASP A 223 25.06 18.52 -9.68
N HIS A 224 24.02 19.34 -9.52
CA HIS A 224 23.10 19.68 -10.62
C HIS A 224 23.89 20.34 -11.76
N PRO A 225 23.78 19.86 -13.01
CA PRO A 225 24.62 20.33 -14.14
C PRO A 225 24.57 21.84 -14.39
N GLU A 226 23.41 22.47 -14.19
CA GLU A 226 23.21 23.90 -14.46
C GLU A 226 23.30 24.76 -13.19
N LEU A 227 22.82 24.24 -12.05
CA LEU A 227 22.69 25.02 -10.81
C LEU A 227 23.88 24.87 -9.88
N THR A 228 24.80 23.93 -10.16
CA THR A 228 25.99 23.62 -9.34
C THR A 228 25.67 23.37 -7.86
N ARG A 229 24.46 22.88 -7.56
CA ARG A 229 23.98 22.55 -6.22
C ARG A 229 24.02 21.04 -5.97
N PRO A 230 24.49 20.58 -4.81
CA PRO A 230 24.59 19.14 -4.54
C PRO A 230 23.22 18.48 -4.47
N ILE A 231 23.12 17.27 -5.03
CA ILE A 231 21.92 16.44 -5.00
C ILE A 231 22.18 15.19 -4.17
N PHE A 232 21.26 14.88 -3.28
CA PHE A 232 21.31 13.73 -2.38
C PHE A 232 20.04 12.88 -2.50
N ALA A 233 20.19 11.57 -2.37
CA ALA A 233 19.08 10.66 -2.14
C ALA A 233 19.02 10.30 -0.65
N ARG A 234 17.81 10.36 -0.05
CA ARG A 234 17.61 10.04 1.36
C ARG A 234 16.16 9.67 1.69
N MET A 235 15.96 9.03 2.84
CA MET A 235 14.63 8.75 3.37
C MET A 235 14.03 9.98 4.05
N THR A 236 12.77 10.28 3.74
CA THR A 236 11.98 11.34 4.41
C THR A 236 10.79 10.75 5.17
N LYS A 237 10.05 11.58 5.90
CA LYS A 237 8.80 11.15 6.58
C LYS A 237 7.73 10.64 5.60
N ASN A 238 7.80 11.08 4.36
CA ASN A 238 6.81 10.75 3.32
C ASN A 238 7.31 9.63 2.38
N GLY A 239 8.51 9.09 2.61
CA GLY A 239 9.12 8.06 1.78
C GLY A 239 10.48 8.48 1.21
N PRO A 240 11.03 7.68 0.29
CA PRO A 240 12.29 7.97 -0.37
C PRO A 240 12.18 9.21 -1.26
N ALA A 241 13.20 10.07 -1.24
CA ALA A 241 13.20 11.32 -1.97
C ALA A 241 14.63 11.76 -2.37
N VAL A 242 14.72 12.59 -3.39
CA VAL A 242 15.91 13.36 -3.73
C VAL A 242 15.81 14.77 -3.17
N GLN A 243 16.93 15.29 -2.73
CA GLN A 243 17.11 16.62 -2.16
C GLN A 243 18.16 17.37 -2.95
N MET A 244 17.88 18.60 -3.36
CA MET A 244 18.86 19.51 -3.92
C MET A 244 19.20 20.60 -2.89
N GLY A 245 20.49 20.82 -2.68
CA GLY A 245 21.04 21.72 -1.66
C GLY A 245 21.51 21.00 -0.41
N ASP A 246 22.42 21.61 0.34
CA ASP A 246 22.93 21.09 1.61
C ASP A 246 22.09 21.62 2.77
N MET A 247 21.80 20.77 3.75
CA MET A 247 21.05 21.15 4.96
C MET A 247 21.85 22.11 5.85
N ASP A 248 23.15 22.06 5.77
CA ASP A 248 24.06 22.86 6.60
C ASP A 248 24.40 24.23 5.95
N SER A 249 24.00 24.44 4.68
CA SER A 249 24.30 25.70 3.93
C SER A 249 23.32 26.84 4.23
N GLY A 250 22.18 26.57 4.90
CA GLY A 250 21.14 27.60 5.12
C GLY A 250 20.32 27.97 3.88
N GLU A 251 20.60 27.36 2.73
CA GLU A 251 19.88 27.59 1.49
C GLU A 251 18.53 26.90 1.48
N LYS A 252 17.62 27.38 0.63
CA LYS A 252 16.32 26.74 0.43
C LYS A 252 16.51 25.38 -0.24
N LEU A 253 16.12 24.32 0.48
CA LEU A 253 16.16 22.97 -0.03
C LEU A 253 14.99 22.70 -0.98
N GLU A 254 15.28 22.01 -2.07
CA GLU A 254 14.26 21.49 -2.99
C GLU A 254 14.18 19.98 -2.89
N TRP A 255 12.96 19.43 -3.00
CA TRP A 255 12.68 18.03 -2.76
C TRP A 255 11.78 17.47 -3.84
N ALA A 256 12.07 16.25 -4.26
CA ALA A 256 11.18 15.47 -5.09
C ALA A 256 11.10 14.02 -4.56
N ALA A 257 9.88 13.46 -4.52
CA ALA A 257 9.68 12.06 -4.16
C ALA A 257 10.17 11.15 -5.29
N LEU A 258 10.75 10.01 -4.94
CA LEU A 258 11.06 8.95 -5.90
C LEU A 258 9.78 8.29 -6.42
N LYS A 259 9.78 7.84 -7.67
CA LYS A 259 8.71 7.02 -8.25
C LYS A 259 8.73 5.62 -7.62
N GLU A 260 7.61 4.88 -7.69
CA GLU A 260 7.49 3.54 -7.08
C GLU A 260 8.55 2.53 -7.55
N GLU A 261 9.04 2.69 -8.78
CA GLU A 261 10.04 1.81 -9.37
C GLU A 261 11.49 2.20 -9.04
N GLN A 262 11.69 3.37 -8.44
CA GLN A 262 13.00 3.90 -8.08
C GLN A 262 13.32 3.64 -6.61
N SER A 263 14.60 3.43 -6.32
CA SER A 263 15.12 3.18 -4.97
C SER A 263 16.20 4.18 -4.60
N LEU A 264 16.31 4.51 -3.33
CA LEU A 264 17.41 5.33 -2.77
C LEU A 264 18.80 4.80 -3.14
N PHE A 265 18.90 3.48 -3.31
CA PHE A 265 20.16 2.80 -3.56
C PHE A 265 20.53 2.77 -5.04
N THR A 266 19.59 2.94 -5.95
CA THR A 266 19.80 2.78 -7.40
C THR A 266 19.58 4.07 -8.20
N VAL A 267 18.82 5.05 -7.67
CA VAL A 267 18.58 6.33 -8.38
C VAL A 267 19.91 7.00 -8.75
N ASN A 268 20.02 7.45 -9.97
CA ASN A 268 21.20 8.16 -10.49
C ASN A 268 20.99 9.68 -10.53
N LEU A 269 22.01 10.44 -10.93
CA LEU A 269 21.95 11.89 -11.01
C LEU A 269 20.94 12.39 -12.07
N GLU A 270 20.89 11.72 -13.21
CA GLU A 270 20.00 12.10 -14.33
C GLU A 270 18.54 11.97 -13.90
N ASP A 271 18.16 10.83 -13.32
CA ASP A 271 16.82 10.61 -12.76
C ASP A 271 16.48 11.65 -11.69
N ALA A 272 17.43 11.96 -10.82
CA ALA A 272 17.23 12.93 -9.76
C ALA A 272 17.01 14.36 -10.31
N CYS A 273 17.76 14.76 -11.33
CA CYS A 273 17.56 16.04 -12.01
C CYS A 273 16.18 16.08 -12.68
N GLU A 274 15.75 14.99 -13.32
CA GLU A 274 14.42 14.91 -13.92
C GLU A 274 13.29 15.06 -12.90
N LEU A 275 13.42 14.39 -11.75
CA LEU A 275 12.45 14.49 -10.65
C LEU A 275 12.40 15.89 -10.03
N LEU A 276 13.54 16.59 -9.98
CA LEU A 276 13.66 17.93 -9.43
C LEU A 276 13.27 19.04 -10.42
N LYS A 277 13.15 18.71 -11.73
CA LYS A 277 12.59 19.64 -12.69
C LYS A 277 11.20 20.04 -12.22
N LYS A 278 11.03 21.30 -11.93
CA LYS A 278 9.69 21.84 -11.71
C LYS A 278 8.94 21.65 -13.03
N PRO A 279 7.71 21.11 -13.01
CA PRO A 279 6.89 21.20 -14.20
C PRO A 279 6.88 22.67 -14.60
N GLU A 280 7.23 22.94 -15.86
CA GLU A 280 7.12 24.29 -16.41
C GLU A 280 5.71 24.78 -16.11
N ASP A 281 5.59 25.95 -15.50
CA ASP A 281 4.29 26.54 -15.23
C ASP A 281 3.58 26.67 -16.59
N ASN A 282 2.52 25.90 -16.80
CA ASN A 282 1.74 25.96 -18.04
C ASN A 282 0.99 27.28 -18.04
N VAL A 283 1.62 28.32 -18.60
CA VAL A 283 1.02 29.65 -18.76
C VAL A 283 0.02 29.57 -19.90
N LEU A 284 -1.26 29.56 -19.58
CA LEU A 284 -2.36 29.53 -20.56
C LEU A 284 -2.50 30.87 -21.30
N GLY A 285 -2.10 31.95 -20.69
CA GLY A 285 -2.19 33.32 -21.21
C GLY A 285 -2.22 34.34 -20.09
N HIS A 286 -2.77 35.53 -20.37
CA HIS A 286 -2.89 36.62 -19.40
C HIS A 286 -4.36 36.98 -19.18
N HIS A 287 -4.68 37.36 -17.95
CA HIS A 287 -6.03 37.81 -17.58
C HIS A 287 -6.34 39.14 -18.29
N PRO A 288 -7.47 39.28 -18.96
CA PRO A 288 -7.77 40.43 -19.81
C PRO A 288 -7.79 41.75 -19.07
N ASP A 289 -8.28 41.77 -17.82
CA ASP A 289 -8.46 42.99 -17.03
C ASP A 289 -7.21 43.35 -16.20
N THR A 290 -6.49 42.35 -15.67
CA THR A 290 -5.38 42.60 -14.75
C THR A 290 -4.02 42.47 -15.42
N GLY A 291 -3.93 41.85 -16.60
CA GLY A 291 -2.65 41.56 -17.27
C GLY A 291 -1.79 40.49 -16.59
N GLU A 292 -2.26 39.94 -15.46
CA GLU A 292 -1.52 38.92 -14.72
C GLU A 292 -1.52 37.57 -15.44
N PRO A 293 -0.45 36.76 -15.32
CA PRO A 293 -0.38 35.44 -15.95
C PRO A 293 -1.40 34.49 -15.32
N VAL A 294 -2.10 33.74 -16.18
CA VAL A 294 -3.01 32.64 -15.82
C VAL A 294 -2.27 31.32 -16.03
N ILE A 295 -2.05 30.61 -14.96
CA ILE A 295 -1.18 29.43 -14.91
C ILE A 295 -2.00 28.19 -14.49
N ALA A 296 -1.94 27.13 -15.30
CA ALA A 296 -2.48 25.83 -14.92
C ALA A 296 -1.35 24.97 -14.31
N ARG A 297 -1.55 24.50 -13.08
CA ARG A 297 -0.51 23.72 -12.36
C ARG A 297 -1.07 22.71 -11.38
N LEU A 298 -0.26 21.70 -11.07
CA LEU A 298 -0.56 20.76 -10.00
C LEU A 298 -0.09 21.33 -8.66
N ALA A 299 -1.03 21.70 -7.79
CA ALA A 299 -0.75 22.20 -6.45
C ALA A 299 -0.88 21.09 -5.39
N ARG A 300 -0.55 21.42 -4.12
CA ARG A 300 -0.59 20.45 -2.99
C ARG A 300 -1.93 19.72 -2.82
N TYR A 301 -3.03 20.33 -3.22
CA TYR A 301 -4.39 19.81 -3.06
C TYR A 301 -5.04 19.36 -4.38
N GLY A 302 -4.25 19.26 -5.45
CA GLY A 302 -4.71 18.83 -6.76
C GLY A 302 -4.53 19.86 -7.87
N PRO A 303 -5.06 19.59 -9.07
CA PRO A 303 -5.04 20.49 -10.22
C PRO A 303 -5.66 21.85 -9.88
N THR A 304 -5.00 22.94 -10.25
CA THR A 304 -5.34 24.29 -9.79
C THR A 304 -5.00 25.33 -10.87
N ILE A 305 -5.88 26.32 -11.04
CA ILE A 305 -5.60 27.54 -11.79
C ILE A 305 -5.07 28.60 -10.84
N GLN A 306 -3.97 29.22 -11.21
CA GLN A 306 -3.31 30.32 -10.50
C GLN A 306 -3.40 31.59 -11.32
N LEU A 307 -3.79 32.71 -10.70
CA LEU A 307 -3.69 34.05 -11.24
C LEU A 307 -2.55 34.79 -10.56
N GLY A 308 -1.65 35.34 -11.33
CA GLY A 308 -0.49 36.07 -10.88
C GLY A 308 0.70 35.16 -10.48
N SER A 309 1.90 35.75 -10.38
CA SER A 309 3.13 35.09 -9.94
C SER A 309 3.56 35.58 -8.57
N ARG A 310 4.29 34.74 -7.82
CA ARG A 310 4.94 35.15 -6.57
C ARG A 310 6.12 36.10 -6.78
N GLU A 311 6.65 36.14 -7.98
CA GLU A 311 7.76 36.98 -8.37
C GLU A 311 7.37 38.45 -8.43
N ASP A 312 6.11 38.77 -8.65
CA ASP A 312 5.55 40.12 -8.76
C ASP A 312 5.22 40.73 -7.38
N GLY A 313 5.56 40.09 -6.27
CA GLY A 313 5.33 40.57 -4.91
C GLY A 313 3.90 40.48 -4.41
N ASN A 314 2.96 40.10 -5.26
CA ASN A 314 1.55 39.88 -4.95
C ASN A 314 1.28 38.43 -4.50
N LYS A 315 0.25 38.23 -3.68
CA LYS A 315 -0.21 36.86 -3.34
C LYS A 315 -1.03 36.29 -4.49
N PRO A 316 -0.54 35.26 -5.18
CA PRO A 316 -1.31 34.63 -6.25
C PRO A 316 -2.65 34.12 -5.74
N ARG A 317 -3.69 34.19 -6.58
CA ARG A 317 -4.99 33.62 -6.30
C ARG A 317 -5.06 32.20 -6.88
N TYR A 318 -5.65 31.27 -6.16
CA TYR A 318 -5.73 29.87 -6.53
C TYR A 318 -7.17 29.40 -6.55
N VAL A 319 -7.57 28.67 -7.62
CA VAL A 319 -8.88 28.01 -7.74
C VAL A 319 -8.64 26.56 -8.18
N GLY A 320 -9.17 25.58 -7.40
CA GLY A 320 -9.05 24.17 -7.76
C GLY A 320 -9.93 23.79 -8.94
N LEU A 321 -9.50 22.82 -9.78
CA LEU A 321 -10.30 22.27 -10.85
C LEU A 321 -11.34 21.28 -10.34
N LEU A 322 -12.39 21.06 -11.12
CA LEU A 322 -13.34 19.98 -10.91
C LEU A 322 -12.67 18.63 -11.17
N PRO A 323 -13.03 17.56 -10.45
CA PRO A 323 -12.47 16.23 -10.66
C PRO A 323 -12.72 15.63 -12.05
N SER A 324 -13.67 16.20 -12.79
CA SER A 324 -14.01 15.79 -14.16
C SER A 324 -13.12 16.43 -15.23
N GLU A 325 -12.27 17.40 -14.87
CA GLU A 325 -11.44 18.14 -15.84
C GLU A 325 -9.95 17.84 -15.60
N ALA A 326 -9.24 17.49 -16.68
CA ALA A 326 -7.80 17.27 -16.64
C ALA A 326 -7.04 18.60 -16.86
N LEU A 327 -5.89 18.72 -16.19
CA LEU A 327 -5.07 19.93 -16.23
C LEU A 327 -4.54 20.23 -17.65
N GLU A 328 -4.35 19.19 -18.44
CA GLU A 328 -3.77 19.23 -19.79
C GLU A 328 -4.78 19.77 -20.82
N ASP A 329 -6.07 19.66 -20.54
CA ASP A 329 -7.16 20.05 -21.44
C ASP A 329 -7.72 21.46 -21.18
N ILE A 330 -7.20 22.14 -20.15
CA ILE A 330 -7.69 23.45 -19.74
C ILE A 330 -7.23 24.55 -20.71
N THR A 331 -8.21 25.23 -21.29
CA THR A 331 -7.98 26.43 -22.13
C THR A 331 -7.98 27.70 -21.27
N LEU A 332 -7.43 28.82 -21.83
CA LEU A 332 -7.46 30.12 -21.17
C LEU A 332 -8.90 30.56 -20.82
N ASP A 333 -9.84 30.42 -21.78
CA ASP A 333 -11.24 30.82 -21.59
C ASP A 333 -11.89 30.04 -20.43
N ARG A 334 -11.58 28.75 -20.32
CA ARG A 334 -12.09 27.94 -19.22
C ARG A 334 -11.43 28.32 -17.89
N ALA A 335 -10.13 28.60 -17.89
CA ALA A 335 -9.41 29.06 -16.72
C ALA A 335 -9.95 30.41 -16.19
N LEU A 336 -10.33 31.34 -17.06
CA LEU A 336 -10.95 32.61 -16.71
C LEU A 336 -12.30 32.38 -16.01
N GLN A 337 -13.13 31.42 -16.48
CA GLN A 337 -14.38 31.06 -15.81
C GLN A 337 -14.13 30.55 -14.37
N TYR A 338 -13.05 29.79 -14.15
CA TYR A 338 -12.63 29.38 -12.81
C TYR A 338 -12.23 30.57 -11.94
N LEU A 339 -11.56 31.54 -12.52
CA LEU A 339 -11.13 32.74 -11.83
C LEU A 339 -12.28 33.71 -11.51
N ASP A 340 -13.41 33.62 -12.19
CA ASP A 340 -14.65 34.35 -11.85
C ASP A 340 -15.35 33.83 -10.60
N LEU A 341 -14.95 32.65 -10.10
CA LEU A 341 -15.45 32.18 -8.81
C LEU A 341 -14.77 32.91 -7.63
N PRO A 342 -15.51 33.21 -6.54
CA PRO A 342 -16.87 32.82 -6.23
C PRO A 342 -17.92 33.63 -7.00
N ARG A 343 -18.87 32.93 -7.64
CA ARG A 343 -20.00 33.50 -8.35
C ARG A 343 -21.18 33.70 -7.41
N GLU A 344 -21.85 34.86 -7.44
CA GLU A 344 -23.09 35.08 -6.73
C GLU A 344 -24.22 34.33 -7.45
N VAL A 345 -24.87 33.40 -6.75
CA VAL A 345 -25.99 32.61 -7.24
C VAL A 345 -27.32 33.39 -7.03
N GLY A 346 -27.38 34.13 -5.95
CA GLY A 346 -28.53 34.93 -5.58
C GLY A 346 -28.58 35.20 -4.08
N LYS A 347 -29.69 35.78 -3.61
CA LYS A 347 -29.92 36.06 -2.20
C LYS A 347 -30.94 35.08 -1.61
N ASP A 348 -30.70 34.61 -0.41
CA ASP A 348 -31.65 33.77 0.34
C ASP A 348 -32.92 34.59 0.69
N PRO A 349 -34.11 34.12 0.28
CA PRO A 349 -35.37 34.84 0.56
C PRO A 349 -35.67 35.03 2.03
N GLU A 350 -35.20 34.11 2.91
CA GLU A 350 -35.49 34.15 4.34
C GLU A 350 -34.53 35.09 5.12
N SER A 351 -33.25 35.08 4.76
CA SER A 351 -32.20 35.78 5.53
C SER A 351 -31.66 37.02 4.81
N GLY A 352 -31.92 37.19 3.52
CA GLY A 352 -31.35 38.27 2.69
C GLY A 352 -29.85 38.15 2.42
N GLU A 353 -29.17 37.08 2.91
CA GLU A 353 -27.74 36.85 2.72
C GLU A 353 -27.45 36.35 1.29
N SER A 354 -26.37 36.86 0.69
CA SER A 354 -25.91 36.38 -0.62
C SER A 354 -25.36 34.93 -0.52
N ILE A 355 -25.73 34.13 -1.51
CA ILE A 355 -25.24 32.76 -1.67
C ILE A 355 -24.20 32.76 -2.80
N LEU A 356 -22.99 32.34 -2.49
CA LEU A 356 -21.88 32.27 -3.44
C LEU A 356 -21.55 30.82 -3.75
N ALA A 357 -21.40 30.47 -5.04
CA ALA A 357 -20.88 29.18 -5.49
C ALA A 357 -19.38 29.29 -5.71
N THR A 358 -18.61 28.32 -5.22
CA THR A 358 -17.15 28.29 -5.35
C THR A 358 -16.61 26.86 -5.26
N ILE A 359 -15.30 26.69 -5.52
CA ILE A 359 -14.59 25.43 -5.45
C ILE A 359 -13.49 25.53 -4.38
N GLY A 360 -13.42 24.56 -3.52
CA GLY A 360 -12.41 24.44 -2.47
C GLY A 360 -11.59 23.17 -2.58
N PRO A 361 -10.66 22.92 -1.63
CA PRO A 361 -9.79 21.73 -1.64
C PRO A 361 -10.53 20.38 -1.63
N TYR A 362 -11.82 20.39 -1.25
CA TYR A 362 -12.67 19.19 -1.16
C TYR A 362 -13.80 19.17 -2.23
N GLY A 363 -13.70 20.04 -3.24
CA GLY A 363 -14.65 20.16 -4.33
C GLY A 363 -15.59 21.36 -4.21
N PRO A 364 -16.68 21.42 -5.04
CA PRO A 364 -17.63 22.52 -5.06
C PRO A 364 -18.39 22.70 -3.76
N TYR A 365 -18.62 23.95 -3.35
CA TYR A 365 -19.44 24.27 -2.19
C TYR A 365 -20.13 25.63 -2.35
N LEU A 366 -21.22 25.81 -1.59
CA LEU A 366 -21.93 27.08 -1.47
C LEU A 366 -21.50 27.77 -0.17
N LYS A 367 -21.26 29.07 -0.25
CA LYS A 367 -20.98 29.90 0.91
C LYS A 367 -22.16 30.87 1.15
N LYS A 368 -22.70 30.83 2.35
CA LYS A 368 -23.72 31.77 2.82
C LYS A 368 -23.27 32.40 4.12
N GLY A 369 -22.98 33.69 4.10
CA GLY A 369 -22.34 34.38 5.21
C GLY A 369 -21.03 33.71 5.62
N SER A 370 -20.92 33.28 6.89
CA SER A 370 -19.71 32.57 7.41
C SER A 370 -19.79 31.06 7.30
N LYS A 371 -20.85 30.47 6.74
CA LYS A 371 -21.10 29.03 6.68
C LYS A 371 -20.90 28.50 5.27
N ASN A 372 -20.29 27.29 5.20
CA ASN A 372 -20.08 26.57 3.94
C ASN A 372 -21.02 25.36 3.90
N PHE A 373 -21.64 25.14 2.74
CA PHE A 373 -22.58 24.07 2.48
C PHE A 373 -22.12 23.25 1.29
N ARG A 374 -22.20 21.94 1.41
CA ARG A 374 -21.82 21.05 0.32
C ARG A 374 -22.86 21.10 -0.80
N VAL A 375 -22.40 21.19 -2.03
CA VAL A 375 -23.28 21.12 -3.21
C VAL A 375 -23.71 19.66 -3.42
N ARG A 376 -24.90 19.44 -3.94
CA ARG A 376 -25.41 18.11 -4.30
C ARG A 376 -24.45 17.44 -5.30
N LYS A 377 -24.24 16.13 -5.15
CA LYS A 377 -23.36 15.37 -6.04
C LYS A 377 -23.80 15.51 -7.50
N GLY A 378 -22.92 16.01 -8.36
CA GLY A 378 -23.16 16.24 -9.78
C GLY A 378 -23.62 17.65 -10.16
N ALA A 379 -23.87 18.56 -9.19
CA ALA A 379 -24.17 19.94 -9.51
C ALA A 379 -22.91 20.74 -9.82
N ASP A 380 -22.98 21.56 -10.87
CA ASP A 380 -21.89 22.37 -11.38
C ASP A 380 -21.91 23.77 -10.75
N PRO A 381 -20.84 24.24 -10.10
CA PRO A 381 -20.77 25.57 -9.48
C PRO A 381 -20.90 26.73 -10.46
N PHE A 382 -20.68 26.48 -11.77
CA PHE A 382 -20.80 27.50 -12.82
C PHE A 382 -22.26 27.72 -13.27
N THR A 383 -23.10 26.70 -13.17
CA THR A 383 -24.46 26.72 -13.70
C THR A 383 -25.55 26.64 -12.63
N ILE A 384 -25.20 26.26 -11.39
CA ILE A 384 -26.18 26.10 -10.29
C ILE A 384 -27.05 27.36 -10.13
N ASP A 385 -28.35 27.18 -10.08
CA ASP A 385 -29.33 28.24 -9.85
C ASP A 385 -29.67 28.42 -8.38
N LEU A 386 -30.52 29.45 -8.08
CA LEU A 386 -30.87 29.79 -6.69
C LEU A 386 -31.73 28.71 -6.03
N GLU A 387 -32.61 28.05 -6.78
CA GLU A 387 -33.50 27.01 -6.27
C GLU A 387 -32.70 25.75 -5.88
N GLU A 388 -31.81 25.31 -6.74
CA GLU A 388 -30.89 24.19 -6.46
C GLU A 388 -29.94 24.49 -5.29
N ALA A 389 -29.46 25.74 -5.21
CA ALA A 389 -28.59 26.17 -4.13
C ALA A 389 -29.35 26.18 -2.77
N LEU A 390 -30.56 26.69 -2.74
CA LEU A 390 -31.41 26.65 -1.56
C LEU A 390 -31.77 25.21 -1.15
N GLY A 391 -32.08 24.35 -2.11
CA GLY A 391 -32.28 22.92 -1.88
C GLY A 391 -31.07 22.23 -1.27
N SER A 392 -29.86 22.55 -1.76
CA SER A 392 -28.59 22.03 -1.20
C SER A 392 -28.35 22.52 0.24
N ILE A 393 -28.65 23.78 0.52
CA ILE A 393 -28.54 24.39 1.86
C ILE A 393 -29.56 23.80 2.83
N ALA A 394 -30.80 23.59 2.40
CA ALA A 394 -31.87 22.99 3.20
C ALA A 394 -31.55 21.55 3.58
N ASN A 395 -31.09 20.75 2.64
CA ASN A 395 -30.64 19.37 2.88
C ASN A 395 -29.43 19.28 3.84
N THR A 396 -28.61 20.33 3.92
CA THR A 396 -27.49 20.38 4.85
C THR A 396 -27.92 20.86 6.25
N LYS A 397 -28.98 21.64 6.36
CA LYS A 397 -29.56 22.06 7.65
C LYS A 397 -30.28 20.90 8.39
N GLY A 398 -30.79 19.92 7.65
CA GLY A 398 -31.27 18.66 8.21
C GLY A 398 -30.11 17.68 8.20
N SER A 399 -29.19 17.76 9.19
CA SER A 399 -28.08 16.82 9.40
C SER A 399 -28.30 15.46 8.71
N GLY A 400 -27.87 15.24 7.49
CA GLY A 400 -27.85 13.96 6.75
C GLY A 400 -28.73 12.80 7.26
N ALA A 401 -29.90 13.05 7.80
CA ALA A 401 -30.79 12.03 8.31
C ALA A 401 -31.48 11.37 7.13
N ILE A 402 -31.13 10.13 6.86
CA ILE A 402 -31.77 9.26 5.85
C ILE A 402 -33.23 9.01 6.29
N LYS A 403 -33.43 8.74 7.58
CA LYS A 403 -34.77 8.48 8.18
C LYS A 403 -34.84 9.00 9.61
N VAL A 404 -35.95 9.65 9.96
CA VAL A 404 -36.21 10.15 11.32
C VAL A 404 -37.47 9.48 11.84
N PHE A 405 -37.39 8.92 13.05
CA PHE A 405 -38.53 8.31 13.74
C PHE A 405 -39.10 9.36 14.75
N GLU A 406 -40.14 10.07 14.34
CA GLU A 406 -40.75 11.11 15.15
C GLU A 406 -41.19 10.58 16.52
N GLY A 407 -40.96 11.37 17.57
CA GLY A 407 -41.30 11.02 18.95
C GLY A 407 -40.35 10.05 19.67
N SER A 408 -39.46 9.32 18.96
CA SER A 408 -38.54 8.32 19.55
C SER A 408 -37.13 8.85 19.83
N GLY A 409 -36.77 10.00 19.25
CA GLY A 409 -35.41 10.54 19.30
C GLY A 409 -34.40 9.73 18.52
N VAL A 410 -34.82 8.71 17.77
CA VAL A 410 -33.97 7.85 16.94
C VAL A 410 -33.99 8.35 15.50
N LYS A 411 -32.80 8.38 14.89
CA LYS A 411 -32.62 8.75 13.47
C LYS A 411 -31.51 7.95 12.82
N ILE A 412 -31.64 7.68 11.53
CA ILE A 412 -30.62 7.11 10.69
C ILE A 412 -29.95 8.26 9.95
N VAL A 413 -28.63 8.34 10.04
CA VAL A 413 -27.85 9.47 9.51
C VAL A 413 -26.76 8.93 8.59
N ASP A 414 -26.53 9.58 7.45
CA ASP A 414 -25.39 9.28 6.60
C ASP A 414 -24.12 9.89 7.21
N GLY A 415 -23.18 9.04 7.60
CA GLY A 415 -21.95 9.42 8.27
C GLY A 415 -20.72 9.22 7.39
N ARG A 416 -19.60 9.82 7.80
CA ARG A 416 -18.29 9.71 7.10
C ARG A 416 -17.86 8.25 6.79
N TRP A 417 -18.32 7.31 7.61
CA TRP A 417 -17.96 5.88 7.54
C TRP A 417 -19.15 5.01 7.09
N GLY A 418 -20.19 5.61 6.51
CA GLY A 418 -21.43 4.98 6.09
C GLY A 418 -22.60 5.28 7.03
N PRO A 419 -23.83 4.83 6.66
CA PRO A 419 -25.05 5.10 7.42
C PRO A 419 -24.99 4.50 8.83
N TYR A 420 -25.46 5.30 9.81
CA TYR A 420 -25.52 4.86 11.20
C TYR A 420 -26.78 5.35 11.90
N ILE A 421 -27.23 4.60 12.89
CA ILE A 421 -28.39 4.88 13.73
C ILE A 421 -27.92 5.64 14.97
N THR A 422 -28.62 6.69 15.37
CA THR A 422 -28.29 7.43 16.58
C THR A 422 -29.56 7.87 17.34
N ASN A 423 -29.47 7.83 18.67
CA ASN A 423 -30.47 8.44 19.60
C ASN A 423 -29.85 9.61 20.40
N GLY A 424 -28.73 10.18 19.90
CA GLY A 424 -27.99 11.24 20.60
C GLY A 424 -27.03 10.72 21.68
N LYS A 425 -27.32 9.61 22.34
CA LYS A 425 -26.51 9.01 23.43
C LYS A 425 -25.63 7.84 22.93
N LYS A 426 -26.16 7.04 22.00
CA LYS A 426 -25.46 5.90 21.38
C LYS A 426 -25.49 6.00 19.87
N ASN A 427 -24.51 5.39 19.21
CA ASN A 427 -24.46 5.24 17.77
C ASN A 427 -24.25 3.75 17.42
N ALA A 428 -25.02 3.24 16.45
CA ALA A 428 -24.87 1.90 15.89
C ALA A 428 -24.71 1.99 14.38
N SER A 429 -23.79 1.25 13.77
CA SER A 429 -23.67 1.16 12.31
C SER A 429 -24.83 0.39 11.73
N VAL A 430 -25.34 0.81 10.58
CA VAL A 430 -26.31 0.01 9.80
C VAL A 430 -25.55 -1.18 9.20
N PRO A 431 -26.04 -2.42 9.35
CA PRO A 431 -25.46 -3.59 8.70
C PRO A 431 -25.41 -3.43 7.18
N LYS A 432 -24.35 -3.93 6.53
CA LYS A 432 -24.13 -3.76 5.09
C LYS A 432 -25.15 -4.49 4.20
N ASP A 433 -25.85 -5.46 4.76
CA ASP A 433 -26.86 -6.29 4.14
C ASP A 433 -28.28 -5.71 4.25
N LYS A 434 -28.45 -4.59 4.96
CA LYS A 434 -29.74 -3.92 5.15
C LYS A 434 -29.75 -2.53 4.55
N ASP A 435 -30.80 -2.21 3.80
CA ASP A 435 -31.03 -0.86 3.28
C ASP A 435 -31.42 0.07 4.43
N PRO A 436 -30.73 1.22 4.62
CA PRO A 436 -31.02 2.20 5.66
C PRO A 436 -32.48 2.73 5.65
N GLU A 437 -33.09 2.82 4.46
CA GLU A 437 -34.47 3.32 4.31
C GLU A 437 -35.50 2.27 4.71
N SER A 438 -35.19 0.99 4.62
CA SER A 438 -36.09 -0.11 4.93
C SER A 438 -36.16 -0.46 6.43
N LEU A 439 -35.24 0.05 7.26
CA LEU A 439 -35.20 -0.26 8.69
C LEU A 439 -36.39 0.32 9.45
N GLU A 440 -36.97 -0.50 10.33
CA GLU A 440 -38.01 -0.08 11.25
C GLU A 440 -37.45 0.39 12.60
N LEU A 441 -38.26 1.10 13.38
CA LEU A 441 -37.89 1.62 14.71
C LEU A 441 -37.41 0.49 15.64
N SER A 442 -38.08 -0.65 15.61
CA SER A 442 -37.75 -1.85 16.39
C SER A 442 -36.33 -2.38 16.11
N ASP A 443 -35.96 -2.43 14.82
CA ASP A 443 -34.60 -2.83 14.38
C ASP A 443 -33.55 -1.83 14.88
N CYS A 444 -33.86 -0.53 14.74
CA CYS A 444 -32.98 0.54 15.18
C CYS A 444 -32.71 0.51 16.67
N LEU A 445 -33.74 0.27 17.49
CA LEU A 445 -33.62 0.16 18.94
C LEU A 445 -32.78 -1.06 19.35
N SER A 446 -33.01 -2.21 18.73
CA SER A 446 -32.24 -3.44 18.99
C SER A 446 -30.75 -3.29 18.66
N LEU A 447 -30.42 -2.57 17.58
CA LEU A 447 -29.04 -2.25 17.20
C LEU A 447 -28.38 -1.24 18.15
N LEU A 448 -29.13 -0.25 18.63
CA LEU A 448 -28.66 0.71 19.62
C LEU A 448 -28.43 0.11 21.01
N GLU A 449 -29.21 -0.90 21.41
CA GLU A 449 -28.99 -1.61 22.67
C GLU A 449 -27.65 -2.32 22.71
N LYS A 450 -27.28 -2.97 21.61
CA LYS A 450 -26.00 -3.69 21.45
C LYS A 450 -24.80 -2.76 21.30
N ALA A 451 -25.01 -1.46 21.02
CA ALA A 451 -23.94 -0.52 20.78
C ALA A 451 -23.32 0.04 22.07
N PRO A 452 -21.99 0.23 22.15
CA PRO A 452 -21.34 0.85 23.30
C PRO A 452 -21.71 2.32 23.45
N ALA A 453 -21.74 2.82 24.70
CA ALA A 453 -22.04 4.23 24.98
C ALA A 453 -20.94 5.14 24.38
N LYS A 454 -21.36 6.30 23.86
CA LYS A 454 -20.46 7.29 23.24
C LYS A 454 -19.45 7.83 24.27
N LYS A 455 -18.14 7.55 24.07
CA LYS A 455 -17.08 8.15 24.91
C LYS A 455 -17.07 9.66 24.71
N ARG A 456 -17.34 10.45 25.76
CA ARG A 456 -17.21 11.91 25.75
C ARG A 456 -15.73 12.26 25.50
N ARG A 457 -15.42 12.86 24.37
CA ARG A 457 -14.13 13.52 24.14
C ARG A 457 -14.03 14.73 25.08
N ALA A 458 -13.12 14.67 26.04
CA ALA A 458 -12.79 15.84 26.87
C ALA A 458 -12.30 16.98 25.96
N LYS A 459 -12.93 18.14 26.05
CA LYS A 459 -12.45 19.37 25.42
C LYS A 459 -11.07 19.69 26.02
N LYS A 460 -10.00 19.57 25.23
CA LYS A 460 -8.71 20.17 25.58
C LYS A 460 -8.92 21.70 25.62
N SER A 461 -8.88 22.26 26.82
CA SER A 461 -8.78 23.72 27.04
C SER A 461 -7.46 24.20 26.43
N LYS A 462 -7.54 25.20 25.53
CA LYS A 462 -6.38 25.97 25.11
C LYS A 462 -5.87 26.73 26.34
N ALA A 463 -4.73 26.31 26.87
CA ALA A 463 -3.96 27.14 27.79
C ALA A 463 -3.35 28.27 26.98
N THR A 464 -3.76 29.47 27.27
CA THR A 464 -3.16 30.75 26.84
C THR A 464 -1.78 30.82 27.46
N LYS A 465 -0.72 30.83 26.63
CA LYS A 465 0.60 31.27 27.08
C LYS A 465 0.69 32.79 26.87
N SER A 466 0.81 33.48 27.97
CA SER A 466 1.35 34.84 28.06
C SER A 466 2.83 34.83 27.78
#